data_461b15406afe60d0a597497a8fc96559
#
_entry.id   461b15406afe60d0a597497a8fc96559
#
_cell.length_a   1.000
_cell.length_b   1.000
_cell.length_c   1.000
_cell.angle_alpha   90.00
_cell.angle_beta   90.00
_cell.angle_gamma   90.00
#
_symmetry.space_group_name_H-M   'P 1'
#
loop_
_entity.id
_entity.type
_entity.pdbx_description
1 polymer ?
#
loop_
_entity_poly.entity_id
_entity_poly.type
_entity_poly.pdbx_seq_one_letter_code
_entity_poly.pdbx_strand_id
1 'polypeptide(L)' 'DHLQGTSRHALLGIAQVIMLGELAVNRALDRLDPP' A
#
# COMPACT_ATOMS: atom_id res chain seq x y z
N ASP A 1 -12.86 -2.31 22.53
CA ASP A 1 -12.96 -3.64 21.94
C ASP A 1 -11.63 -4.03 21.32
N HIS A 2 -11.00 -5.08 21.84
CA HIS A 2 -9.67 -5.47 21.36
C HIS A 2 -9.70 -5.98 19.91
N LEU A 3 -10.84 -6.53 19.47
CA LEU A 3 -10.97 -6.96 18.07
C LEU A 3 -10.94 -5.77 17.14
N GLN A 4 -11.59 -4.66 17.51
CA GLN A 4 -11.55 -3.45 16.72
C GLN A 4 -10.15 -2.86 16.67
N GLY A 5 -9.45 -2.87 17.82
CA GLY A 5 -8.09 -2.38 17.88
C GLY A 5 -7.17 -3.17 16.97
N THR A 6 -7.28 -4.51 17.01
CA THR A 6 -6.48 -5.39 16.18
C THR A 6 -6.80 -5.17 14.70
N SER A 7 -8.09 -5.08 14.37
CA SER A 7 -8.51 -4.86 12.98
C SER A 7 -8.01 -3.52 12.45
N ARG A 8 -8.06 -2.48 13.29
CA ARG A 8 -7.61 -1.15 12.88
C ARG A 8 -6.12 -1.16 12.56
N HIS A 9 -5.34 -1.81 13.41
CA HIS A 9 -3.89 -1.89 13.16
C HIS A 9 -3.60 -2.70 11.91
N ALA A 10 -4.31 -3.79 11.70
CA ALA A 10 -4.15 -4.61 10.50
C ALA A 10 -4.54 -3.82 9.25
N LEU A 11 -5.63 -3.07 9.33
CA LEU A 11 -6.08 -2.25 8.20
C LEU A 11 -5.04 -1.17 7.87
N LEU A 12 -4.43 -0.58 8.88
CA LEU A 12 -3.39 0.41 8.66
C LEU A 12 -2.20 -0.20 7.93
N GLY A 13 -1.79 -1.41 8.33
CA GLY A 13 -0.70 -2.09 7.66
C GLY A 13 -1.03 -2.43 6.21
N ILE A 14 -2.26 -2.90 5.97
CA ILE A 14 -2.71 -3.22 4.62
C ILE A 14 -2.72 -1.97 3.75
N ALA A 15 -3.20 -0.85 4.29
CA ALA A 15 -3.23 0.41 3.55
C ALA A 15 -1.81 0.85 3.15
N GLN A 16 -0.85 0.68 4.05
CA GLN A 16 0.53 1.03 3.76
C GLN A 16 1.11 0.15 2.65
N VAL A 17 0.81 -1.15 2.69
CA VAL A 17 1.28 -2.07 1.67
C VAL A 17 0.72 -1.66 0.30
N ILE A 18 -0.54 -1.29 0.25
CA ILE A 18 -1.18 -0.84 -0.98
C ILE A 18 -0.48 0.42 -1.51
N MET A 19 -0.22 1.39 -0.64
CA MET A 19 0.43 2.63 -1.04
C MET A 19 1.83 2.37 -1.60
N LEU A 20 2.60 1.53 -0.92
CA LEU A 20 3.95 1.20 -1.38
C LEU A 20 3.91 0.41 -2.68
N GLY A 21 2.92 -0.47 -2.82
CA GLY A 21 2.74 -1.23 -4.04
C GLY A 21 2.41 -0.33 -5.23
N GLU A 22 1.59 0.68 -5.01
CA GLU A 22 1.26 1.65 -6.06
C GLU A 22 2.49 2.43 -6.50
N LEU A 23 3.31 2.83 -5.54
CA LEU A 23 4.56 3.53 -5.87
C LEU A 23 5.48 2.63 -6.71
N ALA A 24 5.60 1.36 -6.34
CA ALA A 24 6.43 0.43 -7.08
C ALA A 24 5.92 0.23 -8.50
N VAL A 25 4.61 0.10 -8.66
CA VAL A 25 4.01 -0.05 -9.99
C VAL A 25 4.24 1.20 -10.83
N ASN A 26 4.05 2.37 -10.25
CA ASN A 26 4.26 3.63 -10.96
C ASN A 26 5.70 3.75 -11.46
N ARG A 27 6.67 3.36 -10.64
CA ARG A 27 8.07 3.41 -11.05
C ARG A 27 8.35 2.42 -12.17
N ALA A 28 7.75 1.25 -12.10
CA ALA A 28 7.91 0.26 -13.17
C ALA A 28 7.33 0.78 -14.48
N LEU A 29 6.16 1.40 -14.43
CA LEU A 29 5.53 1.97 -15.61
C LEU A 29 6.37 3.11 -16.20
N ASP A 30 6.93 3.95 -15.33
CA ASP A 30 7.78 5.05 -15.78
C ASP A 30 9.01 4.54 -16.52
N ARG A 31 9.55 3.40 -16.08
CA ARG A 31 10.71 2.83 -16.76
C ARG A 31 10.34 2.24 -18.11
N LEU A 32 9.16 1.64 -18.21
CA LEU A 32 8.73 1.03 -19.46
C LEU A 32 8.27 2.07 -20.46
N ASP A 33 7.64 3.13 -19.98
CA ASP A 33 7.04 4.15 -20.84
C ASP A 33 7.28 5.52 -20.21
N PRO A 34 8.53 6.01 -20.21
CA PRO A 34 8.84 7.29 -19.58
C PRO A 34 8.17 8.44 -20.34
N PRO A 35 7.77 9.49 -19.57
CA PRO A 35 7.10 10.65 -20.17
C PRO A 35 8.01 11.48 -21.08
#